data_244d906bfa89f3d85c6b79b0cf1077c2
#
_entry.id   244d906bfa89f3d85c6b79b0cf1077c2
#
_cell.length_a   1.000
_cell.length_b   1.000
_cell.length_c   1.000
_cell.angle_alpha   90.00
_cell.angle_beta   90.00
_cell.angle_gamma   90.00
#
_symmetry.space_group_name_H-M   'P 1'
#
loop_
_entity.id
_entity.type
_entity.pdbx_description
1 polymer ?
#
loop_
_entity_poly.entity_id
_entity_poly.type
_entity_poly.pdbx_seq_one_letter_code
_entity_poly.pdbx_strand_id
1 'polypeptide(L)'
;MSAAPERPVAISLTNLRKTFGSLEVLKGISLEAREGDVVSILGSSGSGKSTMLRCINMLEVPDSGDVTVAGETIRLQQTPNGTKPADPRQVDRIRSELGMVFQSFNLWSHMTVLENVIEAPVHVQGRPRAECIAEAEALLARVGIADKRNHYPAHLSGGQQQRAAIARALAQRPKVMLFDEPTSALDPELVGEVLRVMRSLAEEGRTMLVVTHEMGFARDVSNKVVFLHKGVIEEEGPPEQVFTASRSERFRQFLAG
;
A
#
# COMPACT_ATOMS: atom_id res chain seq x y z
N MET A 1 -10.14 -21.62 28.13
CA MET A 1 -10.17 -20.35 27.36
C MET A 1 -10.00 -20.72 25.88
N SER A 2 -11.07 -20.64 25.09
CA SER A 2 -10.98 -20.91 23.64
C SER A 2 -10.16 -19.77 23.01
N ALA A 3 -9.06 -20.12 22.33
CA ALA A 3 -8.32 -19.13 21.55
C ALA A 3 -9.28 -18.54 20.52
N ALA A 4 -9.33 -17.20 20.41
CA ALA A 4 -10.06 -16.56 19.33
C ALA A 4 -9.56 -17.12 17.98
N PRO A 5 -10.44 -17.36 17.00
CA PRO A 5 -10.00 -17.88 15.71
C PRO A 5 -8.95 -16.95 15.11
N GLU A 6 -7.83 -17.53 14.68
CA GLU A 6 -6.77 -16.76 14.01
C GLU A 6 -7.33 -16.07 12.76
N ARG A 7 -7.10 -14.75 12.65
CA ARG A 7 -7.52 -13.97 11.47
C ARG A 7 -6.80 -14.49 10.22
N PRO A 8 -7.49 -14.59 9.06
CA PRO A 8 -6.89 -15.04 7.82
C PRO A 8 -5.66 -14.20 7.42
N VAL A 9 -4.71 -14.84 6.76
CA VAL A 9 -3.54 -14.14 6.19
C VAL A 9 -3.98 -13.39 4.93
N ALA A 10 -3.85 -12.08 4.95
CA ALA A 10 -4.18 -11.20 3.83
C ALA A 10 -3.01 -11.05 2.84
N ILE A 11 -1.78 -10.93 3.37
CA ILE A 11 -0.53 -10.86 2.59
C ILE A 11 0.49 -11.79 3.23
N SER A 12 1.16 -12.59 2.41
CA SER A 12 2.37 -13.32 2.81
C SER A 12 3.46 -13.18 1.75
N LEU A 13 4.63 -12.77 2.20
CA LEU A 13 5.86 -12.75 1.42
C LEU A 13 6.80 -13.80 2.00
N THR A 14 7.38 -14.66 1.15
CA THR A 14 8.33 -15.68 1.60
C THR A 14 9.61 -15.57 0.79
N ASN A 15 10.71 -15.20 1.47
CA ASN A 15 12.04 -15.13 0.89
C ASN A 15 12.11 -14.32 -0.41
N LEU A 16 11.40 -13.18 -0.47
CA LEU A 16 11.27 -12.35 -1.66
C LEU A 16 12.60 -11.68 -2.02
N ARG A 17 13.07 -11.88 -3.26
CA ARG A 17 14.32 -11.31 -3.77
C ARG A 17 14.07 -10.50 -5.04
N LYS A 18 14.80 -9.40 -5.16
CA LYS A 18 14.77 -8.56 -6.36
C LYS A 18 16.10 -7.87 -6.60
N THR A 19 16.56 -7.96 -7.83
CA THR A 19 17.80 -7.36 -8.32
C THR A 19 17.52 -6.42 -9.49
N PHE A 20 18.20 -5.29 -9.57
CA PHE A 20 18.23 -4.39 -10.71
C PHE A 20 19.69 -4.26 -11.20
N GLY A 21 19.98 -4.84 -12.37
CA GLY A 21 21.36 -4.96 -12.85
C GLY A 21 22.22 -5.76 -11.88
N SER A 22 23.24 -5.15 -11.28
CA SER A 22 24.11 -5.78 -10.28
C SER A 22 23.67 -5.51 -8.82
N LEU A 23 22.65 -4.68 -8.60
CA LEU A 23 22.21 -4.29 -7.27
C LEU A 23 21.06 -5.18 -6.78
N GLU A 24 21.31 -6.04 -5.79
CA GLU A 24 20.26 -6.76 -5.08
C GLU A 24 19.57 -5.83 -4.07
N VAL A 25 18.33 -5.45 -4.39
CA VAL A 25 17.52 -4.49 -3.61
C VAL A 25 16.68 -5.18 -2.54
N LEU A 26 16.13 -6.37 -2.82
CA LEU A 26 15.46 -7.22 -1.82
C LEU A 26 16.27 -8.52 -1.66
N LYS A 27 16.61 -8.85 -0.41
CA LYS A 27 17.57 -9.91 -0.08
C LYS A 27 16.93 -11.02 0.75
N GLY A 28 15.73 -11.46 0.35
CA GLY A 28 15.01 -12.52 1.06
C GLY A 28 14.05 -11.99 2.12
N ILE A 29 13.18 -11.06 1.72
CA ILE A 29 12.15 -10.49 2.60
C ILE A 29 11.06 -11.55 2.85
N SER A 30 10.76 -11.78 4.13
CA SER A 30 9.60 -12.55 4.56
C SER A 30 8.75 -11.68 5.49
N LEU A 31 7.46 -11.57 5.20
CA LEU A 31 6.52 -10.71 5.92
C LEU A 31 5.12 -11.32 5.85
N GLU A 32 4.40 -11.30 6.96
CA GLU A 32 3.00 -11.67 7.02
C GLU A 32 2.16 -10.52 7.59
N ALA A 33 1.01 -10.27 6.95
CA ALA A 33 -0.04 -9.38 7.45
C ALA A 33 -1.38 -10.12 7.40
N ARG A 34 -2.13 -10.07 8.50
CA ARG A 34 -3.46 -10.67 8.62
C ARG A 34 -4.56 -9.66 8.29
N GLU A 35 -5.76 -10.15 8.02
CA GLU A 35 -6.92 -9.28 7.78
C GLU A 35 -7.13 -8.31 8.95
N GLY A 36 -7.28 -7.01 8.63
CA GLY A 36 -7.40 -5.93 9.60
C GLY A 36 -6.08 -5.43 10.19
N ASP A 37 -4.92 -5.96 9.76
CA ASP A 37 -3.64 -5.43 10.22
C ASP A 37 -3.27 -4.15 9.47
N VAL A 38 -2.69 -3.22 10.22
CA VAL A 38 -1.97 -2.06 9.71
C VAL A 38 -0.48 -2.29 9.94
N VAL A 39 0.26 -2.53 8.87
CA VAL A 39 1.71 -2.76 8.90
C VAL A 39 2.43 -1.53 8.38
N SER A 40 3.14 -0.81 9.24
CA SER A 40 4.01 0.30 8.82
C SER A 40 5.41 -0.19 8.48
N ILE A 41 5.89 0.19 7.31
CA ILE A 41 7.20 -0.18 6.78
C ILE A 41 8.07 1.07 6.80
N LEU A 42 9.06 1.07 7.68
CA LEU A 42 10.00 2.15 7.91
C LEU A 42 11.38 1.80 7.32
N GLY A 43 12.20 2.81 7.07
CA GLY A 43 13.57 2.63 6.61
C GLY A 43 14.07 3.80 5.79
N SER A 44 15.39 3.93 5.64
CA SER A 44 16.02 4.98 4.85
C SER A 44 15.68 4.89 3.36
N SER A 45 15.92 5.97 2.62
CA SER A 45 15.79 5.96 1.16
C SER A 45 16.69 4.86 0.57
N GLY A 46 16.19 4.16 -0.45
CA GLY A 46 16.91 3.05 -1.10
C GLY A 46 16.95 1.74 -0.31
N SER A 47 16.25 1.61 0.83
CA SER A 47 16.22 0.35 1.59
C SER A 47 15.40 -0.77 0.95
N GLY A 48 14.60 -0.48 -0.10
CA GLY A 48 13.79 -1.44 -0.83
C GLY A 48 12.27 -1.39 -0.55
N LYS A 49 11.78 -0.46 0.27
CA LYS A 49 10.37 -0.34 0.69
C LYS A 49 9.38 -0.32 -0.48
N SER A 50 9.53 0.65 -1.38
CA SER A 50 8.66 0.80 -2.56
C SER A 50 8.78 -0.39 -3.51
N THR A 51 10.00 -0.95 -3.68
CA THR A 51 10.22 -2.15 -4.48
C THR A 51 9.44 -3.34 -3.93
N MET A 52 9.44 -3.51 -2.59
CA MET A 52 8.66 -4.57 -1.94
C MET A 52 7.16 -4.40 -2.20
N LEU A 53 6.59 -3.19 -2.01
CA LEU A 53 5.17 -2.95 -2.33
C LEU A 53 4.85 -3.21 -3.81
N ARG A 54 5.75 -2.81 -4.72
CA ARG A 54 5.58 -3.06 -6.16
C ARG A 54 5.70 -4.53 -6.54
N CYS A 55 6.41 -5.33 -5.77
CA CYS A 55 6.42 -6.79 -5.96
C CYS A 55 5.09 -7.42 -5.51
N ILE A 56 4.43 -6.90 -4.47
CA ILE A 56 3.13 -7.42 -4.01
C ILE A 56 2.06 -7.30 -5.10
N ASN A 57 2.00 -6.16 -5.81
CA ASN A 57 1.03 -5.94 -6.89
C ASN A 57 1.55 -6.29 -8.29
N MET A 58 2.73 -6.93 -8.39
CA MET A 58 3.38 -7.31 -9.65
C MET A 58 3.66 -6.13 -10.62
N LEU A 59 3.78 -4.90 -10.12
CA LEU A 59 4.38 -3.81 -10.90
C LEU A 59 5.89 -4.03 -11.09
N GLU A 60 6.52 -4.66 -10.11
CA GLU A 60 7.86 -5.25 -10.23
C GLU A 60 7.74 -6.76 -10.04
N VAL A 61 8.27 -7.54 -10.97
CA VAL A 61 8.28 -9.00 -10.82
C VAL A 61 9.50 -9.38 -9.97
N PRO A 62 9.33 -10.09 -8.85
CA PRO A 62 10.47 -10.57 -8.06
C PRO A 62 11.27 -11.61 -8.84
N ASP A 63 12.57 -11.71 -8.52
CA ASP A 63 13.45 -12.71 -9.14
C ASP A 63 13.22 -14.11 -8.56
N SER A 64 12.88 -14.16 -7.26
CA SER A 64 12.51 -15.38 -6.54
C SER A 64 11.73 -15.07 -5.27
N GLY A 65 11.21 -16.12 -4.63
CA GLY A 65 10.34 -16.04 -3.46
C GLY A 65 8.87 -16.06 -3.85
N ASP A 66 8.00 -16.17 -2.85
CA ASP A 66 6.56 -16.25 -3.04
C ASP A 66 5.84 -14.99 -2.58
N VAL A 67 4.81 -14.62 -3.32
CA VAL A 67 3.85 -13.55 -2.97
C VAL A 67 2.47 -14.16 -2.94
N THR A 68 1.83 -14.14 -1.77
CA THR A 68 0.45 -14.60 -1.56
C THR A 68 -0.41 -13.41 -1.18
N VAL A 69 -1.52 -13.23 -1.86
CA VAL A 69 -2.52 -12.19 -1.60
C VAL A 69 -3.88 -12.83 -1.43
N ALA A 70 -4.56 -12.55 -0.33
CA ALA A 70 -5.90 -13.08 -0.04
C ALA A 70 -6.01 -14.61 -0.21
N GLY A 71 -4.96 -15.34 0.17
CA GLY A 71 -4.88 -16.80 0.08
C GLY A 71 -4.47 -17.35 -1.29
N GLU A 72 -4.26 -16.52 -2.32
CA GLU A 72 -3.80 -16.94 -3.65
C GLU A 72 -2.31 -16.61 -3.84
N THR A 73 -1.47 -17.64 -4.02
CA THR A 73 -0.03 -17.47 -4.30
C THR A 73 0.19 -17.23 -5.77
N ILE A 74 0.92 -16.17 -6.12
CA ILE A 74 1.25 -15.81 -7.49
C ILE A 74 2.23 -16.82 -8.06
N ARG A 75 1.85 -17.46 -9.17
CA ARG A 75 2.71 -18.41 -9.85
C ARG A 75 3.71 -17.69 -10.74
N LEU A 76 4.98 -17.87 -10.43
CA LEU A 76 6.10 -17.34 -11.21
C LEU A 76 6.74 -18.46 -12.05
N GLN A 77 7.24 -18.12 -13.22
CA GLN A 77 8.03 -19.02 -14.07
C GLN A 77 9.34 -18.35 -14.49
N GLN A 78 10.39 -19.13 -14.47
CA GLN A 78 11.71 -18.71 -14.96
C GLN A 78 11.73 -18.74 -16.49
N THR A 79 12.35 -17.72 -17.10
CA THR A 79 12.58 -17.63 -18.54
C THR A 79 14.04 -17.23 -18.80
N PRO A 80 14.55 -17.39 -20.04
CA PRO A 80 15.90 -16.92 -20.36
C PRO A 80 16.13 -15.41 -20.07
N ASN A 81 15.06 -14.63 -20.07
CA ASN A 81 15.10 -13.17 -19.84
C ASN A 81 14.72 -12.77 -18.40
N GLY A 82 14.71 -13.71 -17.45
CA GLY A 82 14.32 -13.47 -16.06
C GLY A 82 12.98 -14.10 -15.68
N THR A 83 12.48 -13.75 -14.51
CA THR A 83 11.24 -14.25 -13.96
C THR A 83 10.03 -13.48 -14.51
N LYS A 84 8.92 -14.18 -14.77
CA LYS A 84 7.64 -13.56 -15.13
C LYS A 84 6.47 -14.30 -14.49
N PRO A 85 5.28 -13.66 -14.34
CA PRO A 85 4.08 -14.37 -13.96
C PRO A 85 3.74 -15.49 -14.96
N ALA A 86 3.36 -16.67 -14.45
CA ALA A 86 2.97 -17.81 -15.27
C ALA A 86 1.59 -17.61 -15.93
N ASP A 87 0.71 -16.88 -15.26
CA ASP A 87 -0.65 -16.56 -15.73
C ASP A 87 -0.96 -15.08 -15.54
N PRO A 88 -0.99 -14.27 -16.60
CA PRO A 88 -1.36 -12.84 -16.52
C PRO A 88 -2.76 -12.62 -15.93
N ARG A 89 -3.73 -13.52 -16.19
CA ARG A 89 -5.09 -13.40 -15.64
C ARG A 89 -5.11 -13.56 -14.12
N GLN A 90 -4.20 -14.37 -13.56
CA GLN A 90 -4.01 -14.46 -12.13
C GLN A 90 -3.56 -13.11 -11.54
N VAL A 91 -2.62 -12.44 -12.19
CA VAL A 91 -2.13 -11.13 -11.77
C VAL A 91 -3.26 -10.08 -11.80
N ASP A 92 -4.08 -10.08 -12.85
CA ASP A 92 -5.21 -9.14 -12.95
C ASP A 92 -6.25 -9.37 -11.85
N ARG A 93 -6.56 -10.64 -11.51
CA ARG A 93 -7.44 -10.96 -10.37
C ARG A 93 -6.84 -10.46 -9.05
N ILE A 94 -5.56 -10.74 -8.81
CA ILE A 94 -4.88 -10.32 -7.58
C ILE A 94 -4.80 -8.80 -7.48
N ARG A 95 -4.54 -8.09 -8.58
CA ARG A 95 -4.57 -6.62 -8.61
C ARG A 95 -5.94 -6.05 -8.29
N SER A 96 -7.02 -6.74 -8.62
CA SER A 96 -8.37 -6.30 -8.26
C SER A 96 -8.67 -6.42 -6.76
N GLU A 97 -7.93 -7.26 -6.03
CA GLU A 97 -7.99 -7.40 -4.57
C GLU A 97 -7.11 -6.38 -3.83
N LEU A 98 -6.29 -5.62 -4.57
CA LEU A 98 -5.32 -4.65 -4.03
C LEU A 98 -5.69 -3.22 -4.45
N GLY A 99 -5.70 -2.31 -3.49
CA GLY A 99 -5.73 -0.88 -3.75
C GLY A 99 -4.34 -0.28 -3.56
N MET A 100 -3.78 0.40 -4.56
CA MET A 100 -2.48 1.05 -4.41
C MET A 100 -2.58 2.56 -4.49
N VAL A 101 -1.96 3.22 -3.51
CA VAL A 101 -1.83 4.67 -3.40
C VAL A 101 -0.36 5.02 -3.47
N PHE A 102 0.02 5.83 -4.45
CA PHE A 102 1.39 6.20 -4.75
C PHE A 102 1.77 7.55 -4.16
N GLN A 103 3.06 7.80 -4.01
CA GLN A 103 3.63 9.07 -3.61
C GLN A 103 3.25 10.21 -4.58
N SER A 104 3.24 9.97 -5.89
CA SER A 104 2.98 10.96 -6.94
C SER A 104 1.52 11.03 -7.39
N PHE A 105 0.56 10.60 -6.56
CA PHE A 105 -0.90 10.61 -6.79
C PHE A 105 -1.34 9.77 -7.99
N ASN A 106 -0.68 9.87 -9.13
CA ASN A 106 -0.92 9.16 -10.40
C ASN A 106 -2.39 9.27 -10.90
N LEU A 107 -2.99 10.45 -10.73
CA LEU A 107 -4.30 10.73 -11.31
C LEU A 107 -4.16 10.99 -12.82
N TRP A 108 -5.14 10.53 -13.60
CA TRP A 108 -5.22 10.85 -15.03
C TRP A 108 -5.60 12.31 -15.21
N SER A 109 -4.69 13.11 -15.75
CA SER A 109 -4.82 14.57 -15.85
C SER A 109 -5.94 15.04 -16.78
N HIS A 110 -6.32 14.20 -17.75
CA HIS A 110 -7.39 14.45 -18.72
C HIS A 110 -8.80 14.04 -18.25
N MET A 111 -8.88 13.48 -17.04
CA MET A 111 -10.13 13.04 -16.41
C MET A 111 -10.44 13.89 -15.18
N THR A 112 -11.71 14.13 -14.91
CA THR A 112 -12.18 14.73 -13.66
C THR A 112 -11.87 13.79 -12.47
N VAL A 113 -11.99 14.30 -11.24
CA VAL A 113 -11.85 13.49 -10.02
C VAL A 113 -12.86 12.33 -10.01
N LEU A 114 -14.12 12.59 -10.35
CA LEU A 114 -15.13 11.53 -10.41
C LEU A 114 -14.76 10.46 -11.45
N GLU A 115 -14.36 10.85 -12.65
CA GLU A 115 -13.95 9.92 -13.71
C GLU A 115 -12.74 9.09 -13.28
N ASN A 116 -11.73 9.69 -12.62
CA ASN A 116 -10.61 8.96 -12.04
C ASN A 116 -11.04 7.87 -11.06
N VAL A 117 -12.06 8.16 -10.23
CA VAL A 117 -12.52 7.21 -9.19
C VAL A 117 -13.30 6.06 -9.79
N ILE A 118 -14.16 6.32 -10.81
CA ILE A 118 -15.02 5.28 -11.38
C ILE A 118 -14.38 4.48 -12.51
N GLU A 119 -13.22 4.87 -13.02
CA GLU A 119 -12.60 4.27 -14.21
C GLU A 119 -12.41 2.75 -14.06
N ALA A 120 -11.72 2.31 -13.00
CA ALA A 120 -11.49 0.88 -12.80
C ALA A 120 -12.78 0.10 -12.45
N PRO A 121 -13.67 0.57 -11.55
CA PRO A 121 -14.95 -0.08 -11.30
C PRO A 121 -15.80 -0.31 -12.57
N VAL A 122 -15.86 0.67 -13.47
CA VAL A 122 -16.66 0.58 -14.69
C VAL A 122 -15.96 -0.28 -15.75
N HIS A 123 -14.71 0.03 -16.07
CA HIS A 123 -14.05 -0.53 -17.25
C HIS A 123 -13.26 -1.81 -16.97
N VAL A 124 -12.79 -2.03 -15.74
CA VAL A 124 -12.08 -3.25 -15.36
C VAL A 124 -13.00 -4.25 -14.67
N GLN A 125 -13.83 -3.78 -13.72
CA GLN A 125 -14.74 -4.67 -12.98
C GLN A 125 -16.10 -4.86 -13.66
N GLY A 126 -16.42 -4.09 -14.73
CA GLY A 126 -17.67 -4.21 -15.48
C GLY A 126 -18.93 -3.81 -14.69
N ARG A 127 -18.78 -3.00 -13.64
CA ARG A 127 -19.88 -2.61 -12.77
C ARG A 127 -20.77 -1.54 -13.44
N PRO A 128 -22.06 -1.49 -13.13
CA PRO A 128 -22.97 -0.46 -13.68
C PRO A 128 -22.47 0.95 -13.34
N ARG A 129 -22.33 1.81 -14.37
CA ARG A 129 -21.79 3.18 -14.20
C ARG A 129 -22.56 3.99 -13.16
N ALA A 130 -23.88 3.88 -13.11
CA ALA A 130 -24.71 4.62 -12.15
C ALA A 130 -24.39 4.23 -10.70
N GLU A 131 -24.18 2.93 -10.43
CA GLU A 131 -23.76 2.44 -9.12
C GLU A 131 -22.36 2.97 -8.76
N CYS A 132 -21.41 2.92 -9.71
CA CYS A 132 -20.06 3.41 -9.49
C CYS A 132 -20.03 4.92 -9.20
N ILE A 133 -20.88 5.73 -9.86
CA ILE A 133 -21.00 7.16 -9.59
C ILE A 133 -21.51 7.40 -8.15
N ALA A 134 -22.58 6.73 -7.74
CA ALA A 134 -23.13 6.91 -6.39
C ALA A 134 -22.13 6.51 -5.30
N GLU A 135 -21.40 5.40 -5.49
CA GLU A 135 -20.35 4.97 -4.57
C GLU A 135 -19.17 5.95 -4.57
N ALA A 136 -18.74 6.43 -5.74
CA ALA A 136 -17.64 7.39 -5.85
C ALA A 136 -17.98 8.72 -5.15
N GLU A 137 -19.22 9.21 -5.27
CA GLU A 137 -19.67 10.41 -4.55
C GLU A 137 -19.61 10.22 -3.03
N ALA A 138 -20.04 9.07 -2.53
CA ALA A 138 -19.92 8.73 -1.11
C ALA A 138 -18.45 8.66 -0.65
N LEU A 139 -17.56 8.05 -1.46
CA LEU A 139 -16.13 7.99 -1.17
C LEU A 139 -15.47 9.38 -1.18
N LEU A 140 -15.82 10.24 -2.15
CA LEU A 140 -15.31 11.61 -2.22
C LEU A 140 -15.78 12.45 -1.03
N ALA A 141 -17.03 12.27 -0.59
CA ALA A 141 -17.53 12.90 0.63
C ALA A 141 -16.75 12.42 1.87
N ARG A 142 -16.51 11.10 1.96
CA ARG A 142 -15.76 10.49 3.04
C ARG A 142 -14.32 11.01 3.15
N VAL A 143 -13.63 11.19 2.02
CA VAL A 143 -12.28 11.77 2.01
C VAL A 143 -12.28 13.30 2.02
N GLY A 144 -13.45 13.95 2.14
CA GLY A 144 -13.62 15.40 2.32
C GLY A 144 -13.31 16.24 1.08
N ILE A 145 -13.63 15.74 -0.13
CA ILE A 145 -13.46 16.46 -1.41
C ILE A 145 -14.66 16.30 -2.33
N ALA A 146 -15.88 16.14 -1.80
CA ALA A 146 -17.09 15.97 -2.60
C ALA A 146 -17.33 17.14 -3.57
N ASP A 147 -17.01 18.38 -3.16
CA ASP A 147 -17.11 19.60 -3.95
C ASP A 147 -16.15 19.62 -5.16
N LYS A 148 -15.13 18.75 -5.16
CA LYS A 148 -14.10 18.65 -6.22
C LYS A 148 -14.42 17.60 -7.29
N ARG A 149 -15.55 16.90 -7.23
CA ARG A 149 -15.86 15.75 -8.10
C ARG A 149 -15.73 16.05 -9.60
N ASN A 150 -16.06 17.28 -10.02
CA ASN A 150 -16.02 17.71 -11.42
C ASN A 150 -14.75 18.50 -11.77
N HIS A 151 -13.78 18.63 -10.84
CA HIS A 151 -12.51 19.30 -11.10
C HIS A 151 -11.51 18.33 -11.72
N TYR A 152 -10.57 18.88 -12.47
CA TYR A 152 -9.42 18.15 -12.98
C TYR A 152 -8.26 18.17 -11.96
N PRO A 153 -7.36 17.17 -11.97
CA PRO A 153 -6.23 17.10 -11.04
C PRO A 153 -5.40 18.38 -10.94
N ALA A 154 -5.20 19.08 -12.06
CA ALA A 154 -4.45 20.35 -12.10
C ALA A 154 -5.07 21.48 -11.24
N HIS A 155 -6.33 21.37 -10.87
CA HIS A 155 -7.05 22.37 -10.06
C HIS A 155 -7.17 21.96 -8.57
N LEU A 156 -6.44 20.93 -8.14
CA LEU A 156 -6.45 20.42 -6.78
C LEU A 156 -5.11 20.67 -6.09
N SER A 157 -5.16 20.94 -4.77
CA SER A 157 -3.94 20.89 -3.94
C SER A 157 -3.38 19.47 -3.88
N GLY A 158 -2.10 19.31 -3.50
CA GLY A 158 -1.47 18.00 -3.33
C GLY A 158 -2.26 17.08 -2.40
N GLY A 159 -2.71 17.60 -1.25
CA GLY A 159 -3.54 16.86 -0.30
C GLY A 159 -4.90 16.44 -0.88
N GLN A 160 -5.53 17.29 -1.69
CA GLN A 160 -6.77 16.93 -2.40
C GLN A 160 -6.53 15.86 -3.46
N GLN A 161 -5.43 15.95 -4.22
CA GLN A 161 -5.04 14.92 -5.20
C GLN A 161 -4.79 13.58 -4.52
N GLN A 162 -4.11 13.56 -3.38
CA GLN A 162 -3.84 12.35 -2.63
C GLN A 162 -5.14 11.72 -2.08
N ARG A 163 -6.04 12.54 -1.55
CA ARG A 163 -7.35 12.05 -1.09
C ARG A 163 -8.21 11.51 -2.25
N ALA A 164 -8.12 12.11 -3.43
CA ALA A 164 -8.74 11.56 -4.65
C ALA A 164 -8.10 10.21 -5.05
N ALA A 165 -6.78 10.06 -4.95
CA ALA A 165 -6.09 8.80 -5.20
C ALA A 165 -6.50 7.70 -4.20
N ILE A 166 -6.70 8.06 -2.92
CA ILE A 166 -7.25 7.13 -1.91
C ILE A 166 -8.68 6.73 -2.28
N ALA A 167 -9.56 7.68 -2.64
CA ALA A 167 -10.93 7.38 -3.06
C ALA A 167 -10.97 6.46 -4.29
N ARG A 168 -10.09 6.70 -5.29
CA ARG A 168 -9.92 5.83 -6.47
C ARG A 168 -9.52 4.41 -6.10
N ALA A 169 -8.58 4.24 -5.16
CA ALA A 169 -8.17 2.93 -4.71
C ALA A 169 -9.31 2.21 -3.96
N LEU A 170 -10.05 2.91 -3.10
CA LEU A 170 -11.19 2.38 -2.35
C LEU A 170 -12.36 1.95 -3.24
N ALA A 171 -12.60 2.65 -4.36
CA ALA A 171 -13.70 2.37 -5.28
C ALA A 171 -13.60 0.96 -5.92
N GLN A 172 -12.42 0.38 -5.96
CA GLN A 172 -12.21 -1.00 -6.41
C GLN A 172 -12.62 -2.05 -5.36
N ARG A 173 -12.99 -1.62 -4.14
CA ARG A 173 -13.33 -2.50 -2.99
C ARG A 173 -12.22 -3.49 -2.65
N PRO A 174 -10.97 -3.03 -2.51
CA PRO A 174 -9.84 -3.92 -2.29
C PRO A 174 -9.89 -4.59 -0.92
N LYS A 175 -9.32 -5.80 -0.81
CA LYS A 175 -9.10 -6.49 0.47
C LYS A 175 -7.90 -5.90 1.22
N VAL A 176 -6.89 -5.43 0.50
CA VAL A 176 -5.68 -4.85 1.08
C VAL A 176 -5.36 -3.52 0.39
N MET A 177 -5.00 -2.52 1.19
CA MET A 177 -4.51 -1.23 0.71
C MET A 177 -2.99 -1.15 0.87
N LEU A 178 -2.31 -0.78 -0.21
CA LEU A 178 -0.87 -0.54 -0.24
C LEU A 178 -0.63 0.96 -0.38
N PHE A 179 0.13 1.55 0.54
CA PHE A 179 0.48 2.97 0.51
C PHE A 179 2.00 3.13 0.36
N ASP A 180 2.43 3.74 -0.75
CA ASP A 180 3.84 4.01 -1.04
C ASP A 180 4.13 5.49 -0.77
N GLU A 181 4.58 5.81 0.44
CA GLU A 181 4.93 7.16 0.91
C GLU A 181 3.84 8.22 0.62
N PRO A 182 2.60 8.02 1.09
CA PRO A 182 1.43 8.81 0.65
C PRO A 182 1.47 10.29 1.05
N THR A 183 2.39 10.70 1.91
CA THR A 183 2.53 12.09 2.39
C THR A 183 3.80 12.79 1.92
N SER A 184 4.78 12.05 1.35
CA SER A 184 6.12 12.58 1.06
C SER A 184 6.16 13.67 -0.04
N ALA A 185 5.12 13.75 -0.88
CA ALA A 185 5.00 14.79 -1.92
C ALA A 185 4.11 15.97 -1.50
N LEU A 186 3.75 16.07 -0.20
CA LEU A 186 2.83 17.07 0.31
C LEU A 186 3.56 18.13 1.14
N ASP A 187 3.03 19.35 1.10
CA ASP A 187 3.38 20.38 2.05
C ASP A 187 3.01 19.92 3.48
N PRO A 188 3.82 20.23 4.50
CA PRO A 188 3.60 19.77 5.88
C PRO A 188 2.20 20.06 6.45
N GLU A 189 1.59 21.19 6.08
CA GLU A 189 0.24 21.57 6.48
C GLU A 189 -0.86 20.66 5.91
N LEU A 190 -0.61 19.98 4.79
CA LEU A 190 -1.57 19.09 4.13
C LEU A 190 -1.46 17.62 4.58
N VAL A 191 -0.34 17.25 5.21
CA VAL A 191 -0.07 15.88 5.68
C VAL A 191 -1.16 15.39 6.64
N GLY A 192 -1.56 16.25 7.59
CA GLY A 192 -2.55 15.90 8.60
C GLY A 192 -3.92 15.49 8.04
N GLU A 193 -4.33 16.04 6.90
CA GLU A 193 -5.60 15.70 6.25
C GLU A 193 -5.58 14.29 5.67
N VAL A 194 -4.48 13.91 5.03
CA VAL A 194 -4.29 12.57 4.46
C VAL A 194 -4.18 11.52 5.57
N LEU A 195 -3.40 11.81 6.62
CA LEU A 195 -3.25 10.90 7.76
C LEU A 195 -4.58 10.67 8.50
N ARG A 196 -5.46 11.67 8.60
CA ARG A 196 -6.82 11.48 9.17
C ARG A 196 -7.64 10.49 8.37
N VAL A 197 -7.62 10.58 7.04
CA VAL A 197 -8.30 9.60 6.18
C VAL A 197 -7.72 8.20 6.40
N MET A 198 -6.39 8.06 6.45
CA MET A 198 -5.76 6.77 6.68
C MET A 198 -6.06 6.19 8.06
N ARG A 199 -6.15 7.03 9.12
CA ARG A 199 -6.59 6.60 10.46
C ARG A 199 -8.01 6.05 10.43
N SER A 200 -8.95 6.74 9.77
CA SER A 200 -10.33 6.26 9.67
C SER A 200 -10.43 4.92 8.95
N LEU A 201 -9.59 4.65 7.96
CA LEU A 201 -9.52 3.35 7.28
C LEU A 201 -9.01 2.25 8.21
N ALA A 202 -8.02 2.55 9.05
CA ALA A 202 -7.51 1.63 10.05
C ALA A 202 -8.58 1.29 11.12
N GLU A 203 -9.30 2.30 11.62
CA GLU A 203 -10.40 2.15 12.60
C GLU A 203 -11.55 1.30 12.05
N GLU A 204 -11.77 1.31 10.73
CA GLU A 204 -12.74 0.42 10.07
C GLU A 204 -12.25 -1.02 9.88
N GLY A 205 -11.04 -1.34 10.34
CA GLY A 205 -10.45 -2.67 10.21
C GLY A 205 -9.94 -2.99 8.80
N ARG A 206 -9.60 -1.99 7.99
CA ARG A 206 -8.97 -2.20 6.68
C ARG A 206 -7.54 -2.73 6.85
N THR A 207 -7.21 -3.76 6.07
CA THR A 207 -5.83 -4.26 5.99
C THR A 207 -4.99 -3.29 5.20
N MET A 208 -3.88 -2.82 5.77
CA MET A 208 -3.03 -1.80 5.13
C MET A 208 -1.55 -2.14 5.30
N LEU A 209 -0.78 -2.04 4.22
CA LEU A 209 0.69 -1.96 4.26
C LEU A 209 1.09 -0.53 3.87
N VAL A 210 1.79 0.16 4.77
CA VAL A 210 2.07 1.60 4.64
C VAL A 210 3.57 1.85 4.72
N VAL A 211 4.19 2.17 3.60
CA VAL A 211 5.53 2.76 3.58
C VAL A 211 5.39 4.22 3.96
N THR A 212 6.04 4.63 5.05
CA THR A 212 5.88 5.99 5.58
C THR A 212 7.12 6.48 6.33
N HIS A 213 7.25 7.79 6.43
CA HIS A 213 8.17 8.49 7.32
C HIS A 213 7.44 9.17 8.51
N GLU A 214 6.12 9.00 8.59
CA GLU A 214 5.28 9.57 9.65
C GLU A 214 5.34 8.69 10.90
N MET A 215 6.32 8.93 11.78
CA MET A 215 6.56 8.10 12.98
C MET A 215 5.37 8.10 13.94
N GLY A 216 4.67 9.24 14.07
CA GLY A 216 3.44 9.34 14.88
C GLY A 216 2.35 8.42 14.35
N PHE A 217 2.12 8.38 13.02
CA PHE A 217 1.17 7.47 12.41
C PHE A 217 1.56 6.00 12.66
N ALA A 218 2.83 5.65 12.40
CA ALA A 218 3.33 4.29 12.59
C ALA A 218 3.19 3.81 14.04
N ARG A 219 3.41 4.69 15.01
CA ARG A 219 3.29 4.37 16.45
C ARG A 219 1.84 4.19 16.88
N ASP A 220 0.95 5.11 16.45
CA ASP A 220 -0.41 5.22 17.00
C ASP A 220 -1.41 4.31 16.30
N VAL A 221 -1.16 3.93 15.04
CA VAL A 221 -2.16 3.29 14.18
C VAL A 221 -1.79 1.86 13.80
N SER A 222 -0.49 1.51 13.79
CA SER A 222 -0.06 0.20 13.32
C SER A 222 -0.24 -0.90 14.35
N ASN A 223 -0.51 -2.13 13.87
CA ASN A 223 -0.43 -3.35 14.66
C ASN A 223 1.00 -3.93 14.63
N LYS A 224 1.70 -3.70 13.53
CA LYS A 224 3.08 -4.14 13.32
C LYS A 224 3.89 -3.02 12.67
N VAL A 225 5.12 -2.86 13.12
CA VAL A 225 6.13 -2.02 12.48
C VAL A 225 7.26 -2.90 11.97
N VAL A 226 7.71 -2.64 10.74
CA VAL A 226 8.80 -3.34 10.07
C VAL A 226 9.85 -2.31 9.70
N PHE A 227 11.08 -2.51 10.15
CA PHE A 227 12.22 -1.68 9.77
C PHE A 227 13.05 -2.39 8.70
N LEU A 228 13.04 -1.81 7.49
CA LEU A 228 13.78 -2.31 6.33
C LEU A 228 15.11 -1.55 6.20
N HIS A 229 16.22 -2.27 6.15
CA HIS A 229 17.54 -1.70 5.93
C HIS A 229 18.32 -2.52 4.90
N LYS A 230 18.82 -1.85 3.85
CA LYS A 230 19.66 -2.47 2.79
C LYS A 230 19.09 -3.78 2.23
N GLY A 231 17.77 -3.85 2.07
CA GLY A 231 17.08 -4.98 1.46
C GLY A 231 16.74 -6.15 2.39
N VAL A 232 16.92 -6.00 3.71
CA VAL A 232 16.52 -7.00 4.71
C VAL A 232 15.61 -6.36 5.77
N ILE A 233 14.72 -7.16 6.36
CA ILE A 233 14.01 -6.77 7.58
C ILE A 233 15.00 -6.92 8.72
N GLU A 234 15.39 -5.80 9.33
CA GLU A 234 16.33 -5.78 10.45
C GLU A 234 15.60 -5.87 11.78
N GLU A 235 14.41 -5.33 11.88
CA GLU A 235 13.55 -5.44 13.05
C GLU A 235 12.08 -5.42 12.67
N GLU A 236 11.27 -6.21 13.35
CA GLU A 236 9.81 -6.15 13.26
C GLU A 236 9.16 -6.46 14.60
N GLY A 237 7.99 -5.92 14.83
CA GLY A 237 7.22 -6.16 16.04
C GLY A 237 6.07 -5.17 16.26
N PRO A 238 5.39 -5.29 17.41
CA PRO A 238 4.41 -4.29 17.82
C PRO A 238 5.06 -2.90 17.98
N PRO A 239 4.35 -1.80 17.64
CA PRO A 239 4.90 -0.44 17.73
C PRO A 239 5.52 -0.12 19.09
N GLU A 240 4.84 -0.48 20.18
CA GLU A 240 5.33 -0.24 21.53
C GLU A 240 6.73 -0.85 21.73
N GLN A 241 6.95 -2.09 21.31
CA GLN A 241 8.25 -2.74 21.43
C GLN A 241 9.31 -2.09 20.53
N VAL A 242 8.97 -1.87 19.25
CA VAL A 242 9.93 -1.39 18.25
C VAL A 242 10.37 0.04 18.54
N PHE A 243 9.45 0.92 18.97
CA PHE A 243 9.77 2.33 19.25
C PHE A 243 10.40 2.57 20.63
N THR A 244 10.17 1.72 21.65
CA THR A 244 10.66 1.96 23.01
C THR A 244 11.78 1.05 23.42
N ALA A 245 11.85 -0.18 22.88
CA ALA A 245 12.78 -1.22 23.25
C ALA A 245 13.44 -1.88 22.03
N SER A 246 13.75 -1.08 20.99
CA SER A 246 14.38 -1.56 19.77
C SER A 246 15.69 -2.28 20.06
N ARG A 247 15.84 -3.45 19.44
CA ARG A 247 17.09 -4.24 19.46
C ARG A 247 18.06 -3.79 18.39
N SER A 248 17.57 -3.14 17.30
CA SER A 248 18.40 -2.62 16.23
C SER A 248 19.03 -1.28 16.62
N GLU A 249 20.36 -1.24 16.68
CA GLU A 249 21.10 0.02 16.85
C GLU A 249 20.82 0.98 15.69
N ARG A 250 20.67 0.45 14.46
CA ARG A 250 20.39 1.23 13.26
C ARG A 250 19.00 1.85 13.29
N PHE A 251 18.00 1.13 13.83
CA PHE A 251 16.68 1.71 13.98
C PHE A 251 16.69 2.84 15.02
N ARG A 252 17.41 2.66 16.13
CA ARG A 252 17.61 3.74 17.11
C ARG A 252 18.26 4.98 16.49
N GLN A 253 19.31 4.79 15.66
CA GLN A 253 19.94 5.87 14.91
C GLN A 253 18.96 6.53 13.91
N PHE A 254 18.16 5.73 13.22
CA PHE A 254 17.12 6.21 12.29
C PHE A 254 16.03 7.04 12.98
N LEU A 255 15.71 6.73 14.24
CA LEU A 255 14.75 7.53 15.04
C LEU A 255 15.36 8.83 15.58
N ALA A 256 16.67 8.87 15.75
CA ALA A 256 17.36 10.05 16.29
C ALA A 256 17.61 11.14 15.25
N GLY A 257 17.33 10.90 13.95
CA GLY A 257 17.43 11.85 12.85
C GLY A 257 18.59 11.69 11.97
#